data_1a6bb908061866b3d6085765cf69a88f
#
_entry.id   1a6bb908061866b3d6085765cf69a88f
#
_cell.length_a   1.000
_cell.length_b   1.000
_cell.length_c   1.000
_cell.angle_alpha   90.00
_cell.angle_beta   90.00
_cell.angle_gamma   90.00
#
_symmetry.space_group_name_H-M   'P 1'
#
loop_
_entity.id
_entity.type
_entity.pdbx_description
1 polymer ?
#
loop_
_entity_poly.entity_id
_entity_poly.type
_entity_poly.pdbx_seq_one_letter_code
_entity_poly.pdbx_strand_id
1 'polypeptide(L)'
;LPQSPGVPPVNSAAELERCVRELGFIGCNLNPDPSGGHWTSPTLTDRHWYPLYEKMVELDVPAMVHVSSSCNSNFHATGAHYLNADTTAFMQFLTADLFKDFPALRFIIPHGGGAVPFHWGRYRGLAQDLKRPLLEDLIKNNVFFDTCVYHQPGIDLLLKVVPLDNVLFGSEMVGAVRGID
;
A
#
# COMPACT_ATOMS: atom_id res chain seq x y z
N LEU A 1 1.02 11.78 -6.39
CA LEU A 1 1.54 11.71 -7.76
C LEU A 1 0.39 11.69 -8.77
N PRO A 2 0.60 12.22 -10.00
CA PRO A 2 -0.41 12.16 -11.05
C PRO A 2 -0.60 10.71 -11.54
N GLN A 3 -1.74 10.12 -11.23
CA GLN A 3 -2.08 8.73 -11.59
C GLN A 3 -3.42 8.64 -12.32
N SER A 4 -3.95 9.76 -12.80
CA SER A 4 -5.22 9.76 -13.54
C SER A 4 -5.12 8.91 -14.82
N PRO A 5 -6.22 8.27 -15.24
CA PRO A 5 -6.27 7.56 -16.51
C PRO A 5 -5.76 8.46 -17.65
N GLY A 6 -4.86 7.94 -18.47
CA GLY A 6 -4.22 8.68 -19.57
C GLY A 6 -2.96 9.48 -19.22
N VAL A 7 -2.55 9.53 -17.93
CA VAL A 7 -1.25 10.10 -17.54
C VAL A 7 -0.20 8.99 -17.58
N PRO A 8 0.82 9.08 -18.45
CA PRO A 8 1.89 8.08 -18.48
C PRO A 8 2.67 8.03 -17.17
N PRO A 9 3.10 6.86 -16.67
CA PRO A 9 3.88 6.73 -15.43
C PRO A 9 5.21 7.50 -15.43
N VAL A 10 5.78 7.79 -16.60
CA VAL A 10 6.98 8.63 -16.73
C VAL A 10 6.76 10.05 -16.23
N ASN A 11 5.56 10.59 -16.33
CA ASN A 11 5.22 11.92 -15.78
C ASN A 11 5.17 11.88 -14.25
N SER A 12 4.66 10.77 -13.69
CA SER A 12 4.68 10.53 -12.25
C SER A 12 6.11 10.38 -11.72
N ALA A 13 6.97 9.70 -12.48
CA ALA A 13 8.39 9.55 -12.15
C ALA A 13 9.13 10.89 -12.17
N ALA A 14 8.89 11.73 -13.17
CA ALA A 14 9.48 13.06 -13.28
C ALA A 14 9.04 13.98 -12.12
N GLU A 15 7.75 13.96 -11.75
CA GLU A 15 7.25 14.73 -10.62
C GLU A 15 7.78 14.20 -9.29
N LEU A 16 7.91 12.89 -9.12
CA LEU A 16 8.54 12.31 -7.94
C LEU A 16 9.98 12.81 -7.78
N GLU A 17 10.76 12.76 -8.86
CA GLU A 17 12.14 13.24 -8.86
C GLU A 17 12.22 14.72 -8.45
N ARG A 18 11.38 15.57 -9.02
CA ARG A 18 11.28 16.98 -8.65
C ARG A 18 10.94 17.16 -7.16
N CYS A 19 9.93 16.42 -6.65
CA CYS A 19 9.51 16.51 -5.25
C CYS A 19 10.64 16.08 -4.29
N VAL A 20 11.37 15.03 -4.62
CA VAL A 20 12.47 14.55 -3.77
C VAL A 20 13.67 15.49 -3.84
N ARG A 21 14.15 15.86 -5.05
CA ARG A 21 15.39 16.62 -5.22
C ARG A 21 15.24 18.10 -4.90
N GLU A 22 14.10 18.71 -5.24
CA GLU A 22 13.91 20.15 -5.08
C GLU A 22 13.15 20.51 -3.80
N LEU A 23 12.20 19.68 -3.36
CA LEU A 23 11.34 19.95 -2.21
C LEU A 23 11.70 19.12 -0.96
N GLY A 24 12.62 18.16 -1.07
CA GLY A 24 13.07 17.34 0.05
C GLY A 24 12.04 16.30 0.51
N PHE A 25 11.15 15.86 -0.36
CA PHE A 25 10.18 14.80 -0.02
C PHE A 25 10.90 13.47 0.20
N ILE A 26 10.42 12.70 1.19
CA ILE A 26 11.01 11.42 1.61
C ILE A 26 10.20 10.21 1.12
N GLY A 27 9.14 10.43 0.34
CA GLY A 27 8.25 9.41 -0.19
C GLY A 27 7.10 10.02 -0.98
N CYS A 28 6.16 9.18 -1.39
CA CYS A 28 4.98 9.61 -2.12
C CYS A 28 3.74 8.79 -1.74
N ASN A 29 2.56 9.32 -2.07
CA ASN A 29 1.33 8.53 -2.07
C ASN A 29 1.10 7.93 -3.46
N LEU A 30 0.71 6.66 -3.48
CA LEU A 30 0.38 5.90 -4.67
C LEU A 30 -1.05 5.35 -4.53
N ASN A 31 -1.94 5.76 -5.43
CA ASN A 31 -3.33 5.32 -5.42
C ASN A 31 -3.43 3.92 -6.08
N PRO A 32 -3.86 2.88 -5.35
CA PRO A 32 -4.00 1.54 -5.93
C PRO A 32 -5.20 1.40 -6.88
N ASP A 33 -6.15 2.33 -6.82
CA ASP A 33 -7.31 2.37 -7.71
C ASP A 33 -7.60 3.81 -8.20
N PRO A 34 -6.83 4.33 -9.16
CA PRO A 34 -7.11 5.64 -9.76
C PRO A 34 -8.48 5.75 -10.45
N SER A 35 -9.19 4.64 -10.65
CA SER A 35 -10.54 4.62 -11.21
C SER A 35 -11.65 4.92 -10.20
N GLY A 36 -11.30 5.21 -8.94
CA GLY A 36 -12.25 5.68 -7.93
C GLY A 36 -13.26 4.62 -7.47
N GLY A 37 -12.82 3.41 -7.20
CA GLY A 37 -13.67 2.32 -6.70
C GLY A 37 -14.20 1.39 -7.78
N HIS A 38 -13.77 1.54 -9.02
CA HIS A 38 -14.18 0.68 -10.14
C HIS A 38 -13.14 -0.39 -10.50
N TRP A 39 -11.91 -0.27 -10.02
CA TRP A 39 -10.81 -1.22 -10.22
C TRP A 39 -10.55 -1.54 -11.69
N THR A 40 -10.62 -0.53 -12.55
CA THR A 40 -10.38 -0.65 -14.01
C THR A 40 -8.97 -0.20 -14.42
N SER A 41 -8.19 0.31 -13.49
CA SER A 41 -6.80 0.71 -13.72
C SER A 41 -5.86 -0.50 -13.65
N PRO A 42 -4.65 -0.43 -14.24
CA PRO A 42 -3.63 -1.46 -14.04
C PRO A 42 -3.35 -1.69 -12.56
N THR A 43 -3.18 -2.94 -12.15
CA THR A 43 -2.81 -3.29 -10.78
C THR A 43 -1.47 -2.69 -10.39
N LEU A 44 -1.21 -2.49 -9.10
CA LEU A 44 0.09 -1.98 -8.63
C LEU A 44 1.29 -2.85 -9.06
N THR A 45 1.05 -4.09 -9.42
CA THR A 45 2.09 -5.02 -9.86
C THR A 45 2.22 -5.12 -11.37
N ASP A 46 1.44 -4.34 -12.12
CA ASP A 46 1.52 -4.28 -13.57
C ASP A 46 2.78 -3.56 -14.05
N ARG A 47 3.38 -4.04 -15.13
CA ARG A 47 4.57 -3.43 -15.75
C ARG A 47 4.35 -2.00 -16.23
N HIS A 48 3.10 -1.58 -16.37
CA HIS A 48 2.74 -0.18 -16.62
C HIS A 48 3.41 0.78 -15.62
N TRP A 49 3.56 0.39 -14.34
CA TRP A 49 4.12 1.22 -13.28
C TRP A 49 5.65 1.13 -13.14
N TYR A 50 6.32 0.26 -13.89
CA TYR A 50 7.77 0.03 -13.76
C TYR A 50 8.63 1.30 -13.89
N PRO A 51 8.36 2.25 -14.83
CA PRO A 51 9.12 3.49 -14.89
C PRO A 51 9.07 4.32 -13.61
N LEU A 52 7.94 4.28 -12.88
CA LEU A 52 7.83 4.92 -11.58
C LEU A 52 8.61 4.16 -10.51
N TYR A 53 8.54 2.83 -10.51
CA TYR A 53 9.25 1.98 -9.54
C TYR A 53 10.77 2.05 -9.69
N GLU A 54 11.26 2.10 -10.91
CA GLU A 54 12.69 2.36 -11.20
C GLU A 54 13.14 3.69 -10.55
N LYS A 55 12.33 4.74 -10.70
CA LYS A 55 12.62 6.04 -10.10
C LYS A 55 12.53 6.03 -8.58
N MET A 56 11.57 5.32 -8.00
CA MET A 56 11.46 5.17 -6.54
C MET A 56 12.70 4.47 -5.96
N VAL A 57 13.19 3.42 -6.63
CA VAL A 57 14.40 2.70 -6.22
C VAL A 57 15.65 3.58 -6.41
N GLU A 58 15.78 4.30 -7.53
CA GLU A 58 16.87 5.26 -7.77
C GLU A 58 16.97 6.32 -6.67
N LEU A 59 15.83 6.85 -6.25
CA LEU A 59 15.73 7.90 -5.24
C LEU A 59 15.71 7.38 -3.80
N ASP A 60 15.68 6.06 -3.61
CA ASP A 60 15.55 5.38 -2.31
C ASP A 60 14.35 5.85 -1.47
N VAL A 61 13.19 6.03 -2.09
CA VAL A 61 11.97 6.51 -1.41
C VAL A 61 10.86 5.46 -1.43
N PRO A 62 10.07 5.33 -0.33
CA PRO A 62 8.89 4.48 -0.27
C PRO A 62 7.66 5.15 -0.88
N ALA A 63 6.64 4.34 -1.19
CA ALA A 63 5.29 4.84 -1.43
C ALA A 63 4.31 4.35 -0.37
N MET A 64 3.46 5.25 0.13
CA MET A 64 2.26 4.87 0.87
C MET A 64 1.15 4.55 -0.13
N VAL A 65 0.57 3.37 -0.01
CA VAL A 65 -0.58 2.95 -0.81
C VAL A 65 -1.84 3.57 -0.21
N HIS A 66 -2.42 4.56 -0.88
CA HIS A 66 -3.59 5.25 -0.33
C HIS A 66 -4.55 5.64 -1.45
N VAL A 67 -5.80 5.17 -1.38
CA VAL A 67 -6.85 5.59 -2.32
C VAL A 67 -7.32 7.01 -2.02
N SER A 68 -7.89 7.64 -3.03
CA SER A 68 -8.70 8.86 -2.91
C SER A 68 -10.17 8.52 -2.63
N SER A 69 -11.05 9.51 -2.69
CA SER A 69 -12.50 9.31 -2.59
C SER A 69 -13.02 8.34 -3.64
N SER A 70 -14.05 7.58 -3.31
CA SER A 70 -14.75 6.72 -4.26
C SER A 70 -15.75 7.51 -5.10
N CYS A 71 -15.78 7.22 -6.41
CA CYS A 71 -16.82 7.64 -7.33
C CYS A 71 -17.90 6.54 -7.50
N ASN A 72 -17.69 5.37 -6.92
CA ASN A 72 -18.61 4.24 -6.95
C ASN A 72 -19.57 4.33 -5.76
N SER A 73 -20.87 4.49 -6.04
CA SER A 73 -21.90 4.63 -4.99
C SER A 73 -22.04 3.42 -4.06
N ASN A 74 -21.48 2.26 -4.43
CA ASN A 74 -21.49 1.08 -3.59
C ASN A 74 -20.47 1.13 -2.44
N PHE A 75 -19.54 2.09 -2.47
CA PHE A 75 -18.50 2.21 -1.45
C PHE A 75 -18.64 3.50 -0.66
N HIS A 76 -18.84 3.36 0.65
CA HIS A 76 -18.54 4.45 1.57
C HIS A 76 -17.01 4.65 1.61
N ALA A 77 -16.52 5.87 1.42
CA ALA A 77 -15.10 6.13 1.25
C ALA A 77 -14.26 5.60 2.43
N THR A 78 -14.45 6.14 3.62
CA THR A 78 -13.65 5.80 4.81
C THR A 78 -14.04 4.46 5.45
N GLY A 79 -15.31 4.08 5.38
CA GLY A 79 -15.81 2.88 6.05
C GLY A 79 -15.67 1.58 5.25
N ALA A 80 -15.38 1.69 3.94
CA ALA A 80 -15.26 0.50 3.10
C ALA A 80 -14.14 0.62 2.06
N HIS A 81 -14.13 1.69 1.25
CA HIS A 81 -13.22 1.79 0.11
C HIS A 81 -11.75 1.80 0.55
N TYR A 82 -11.40 2.54 1.60
CA TYR A 82 -10.04 2.60 2.11
C TYR A 82 -9.54 1.22 2.54
N LEU A 83 -10.27 0.55 3.43
CA LEU A 83 -9.89 -0.77 3.95
C LEU A 83 -9.87 -1.86 2.87
N ASN A 84 -10.80 -1.79 1.90
CA ASN A 84 -10.81 -2.69 0.76
C ASN A 84 -9.56 -2.48 -0.13
N ALA A 85 -9.18 -1.23 -0.37
CA ALA A 85 -8.02 -0.91 -1.19
C ALA A 85 -6.71 -1.38 -0.56
N ASP A 86 -6.52 -1.20 0.75
CA ASP A 86 -5.36 -1.68 1.49
C ASP A 86 -5.23 -3.20 1.38
N THR A 87 -6.34 -3.90 1.62
CA THR A 87 -6.40 -5.36 1.52
C THR A 87 -6.13 -5.85 0.09
N THR A 88 -6.70 -5.16 -0.91
CA THR A 88 -6.53 -5.51 -2.33
C THR A 88 -5.09 -5.28 -2.79
N ALA A 89 -4.46 -4.17 -2.38
CA ALA A 89 -3.07 -3.90 -2.69
C ALA A 89 -2.15 -4.99 -2.12
N PHE A 90 -2.36 -5.40 -0.87
CA PHE A 90 -1.61 -6.50 -0.28
C PHE A 90 -1.75 -7.79 -1.09
N MET A 91 -2.96 -8.12 -1.53
CA MET A 91 -3.20 -9.30 -2.37
C MET A 91 -2.49 -9.21 -3.73
N GLN A 92 -2.43 -8.02 -4.33
CA GLN A 92 -1.67 -7.82 -5.57
C GLN A 92 -0.18 -8.13 -5.34
N PHE A 93 0.42 -7.64 -4.25
CA PHE A 93 1.82 -7.93 -3.91
C PHE A 93 2.06 -9.41 -3.61
N LEU A 94 1.12 -10.09 -2.94
CA LEU A 94 1.23 -11.51 -2.65
C LEU A 94 1.20 -12.37 -3.92
N THR A 95 0.40 -12.00 -4.91
CA THR A 95 0.15 -12.82 -6.10
C THR A 95 1.14 -12.59 -7.25
N ALA A 96 1.93 -11.53 -7.21
CA ALA A 96 2.85 -11.15 -8.29
C ALA A 96 4.33 -11.24 -7.87
N ASP A 97 5.22 -11.10 -8.85
CA ASP A 97 6.67 -11.19 -8.66
C ASP A 97 7.36 -9.82 -8.59
N LEU A 98 6.61 -8.76 -8.26
CA LEU A 98 7.12 -7.37 -8.25
C LEU A 98 8.43 -7.22 -7.46
N PHE A 99 8.51 -7.83 -6.29
CA PHE A 99 9.70 -7.73 -5.42
C PHE A 99 10.88 -8.60 -5.86
N LYS A 100 10.69 -9.49 -6.85
CA LYS A 100 11.81 -10.12 -7.55
C LYS A 100 12.44 -9.16 -8.55
N ASP A 101 11.60 -8.38 -9.26
CA ASP A 101 12.05 -7.38 -10.22
C ASP A 101 12.65 -6.16 -9.51
N PHE A 102 12.07 -5.77 -8.36
CA PHE A 102 12.46 -4.60 -7.56
C PHE A 102 12.66 -4.94 -6.07
N PRO A 103 13.75 -5.61 -5.69
CA PRO A 103 13.96 -6.06 -4.30
C PRO A 103 14.14 -4.92 -3.29
N ALA A 104 14.49 -3.71 -3.74
CA ALA A 104 14.62 -2.52 -2.90
C ALA A 104 13.35 -1.65 -2.83
N LEU A 105 12.29 -2.00 -3.58
CA LEU A 105 11.05 -1.24 -3.60
C LEU A 105 10.28 -1.42 -2.29
N ARG A 106 9.76 -0.31 -1.73
CA ARG A 106 9.09 -0.31 -0.43
C ARG A 106 7.73 0.33 -0.52
N PHE A 107 6.73 -0.35 0.08
CA PHE A 107 5.36 0.14 0.20
C PHE A 107 4.92 0.16 1.65
N ILE A 108 4.16 1.19 2.01
CA ILE A 108 3.46 1.29 3.30
C ILE A 108 1.98 1.12 3.00
N ILE A 109 1.34 0.14 3.63
CA ILE A 109 -0.10 -0.07 3.58
C ILE A 109 -0.69 0.54 4.84
N PRO A 110 -1.48 1.62 4.74
CA PRO A 110 -2.02 2.34 5.88
C PRO A 110 -3.17 1.60 6.56
N HIS A 111 -3.75 2.22 7.58
CA HIS A 111 -4.91 1.73 8.34
C HIS A 111 -4.69 0.31 8.89
N GLY A 112 -3.48 0.06 9.40
CA GLY A 112 -3.09 -1.26 9.90
C GLY A 112 -3.08 -2.37 8.86
N GLY A 113 -3.07 -2.03 7.56
CA GLY A 113 -3.15 -3.00 6.47
C GLY A 113 -4.57 -3.48 6.15
N GLY A 114 -5.60 -2.71 6.51
CA GLY A 114 -6.99 -3.07 6.27
C GLY A 114 -7.39 -4.37 6.98
N ALA A 115 -7.85 -5.37 6.25
CA ALA A 115 -8.24 -6.67 6.81
C ALA A 115 -7.07 -7.67 6.96
N VAL A 116 -5.86 -7.31 6.53
CA VAL A 116 -4.74 -8.26 6.43
C VAL A 116 -4.33 -8.86 7.77
N PRO A 117 -4.08 -8.11 8.85
CA PRO A 117 -3.69 -8.70 10.14
C PRO A 117 -4.77 -9.62 10.71
N PHE A 118 -6.05 -9.23 10.57
CA PHE A 118 -7.16 -10.06 11.06
C PHE A 118 -7.29 -11.39 10.31
N HIS A 119 -6.93 -11.42 9.04
CA HIS A 119 -6.96 -12.60 8.19
C HIS A 119 -5.58 -13.19 7.85
N TRP A 120 -4.57 -12.91 8.68
CA TRP A 120 -3.18 -13.34 8.46
C TRP A 120 -3.03 -14.82 8.09
N GLY A 121 -3.73 -15.70 8.83
CA GLY A 121 -3.75 -17.13 8.55
C GLY A 121 -4.27 -17.48 7.15
N ARG A 122 -5.26 -16.74 6.64
CA ARG A 122 -5.77 -16.91 5.27
C ARG A 122 -4.69 -16.57 4.23
N TYR A 123 -4.00 -15.44 4.41
CA TYR A 123 -2.95 -15.02 3.48
C TYR A 123 -1.73 -15.92 3.51
N ARG A 124 -1.37 -16.46 4.68
CA ARG A 124 -0.35 -17.51 4.78
C ARG A 124 -0.72 -18.75 3.98
N GLY A 125 -1.96 -19.22 4.12
CA GLY A 125 -2.47 -20.36 3.35
C GLY A 125 -2.45 -20.09 1.84
N LEU A 126 -2.90 -18.91 1.41
CA LEU A 126 -2.87 -18.51 0.00
C LEU A 126 -1.44 -18.43 -0.55
N ALA A 127 -0.48 -17.89 0.21
CA ALA A 127 0.92 -17.87 -0.19
C ALA A 127 1.45 -19.28 -0.42
N GLN A 128 1.11 -20.22 0.47
CA GLN A 128 1.50 -21.63 0.35
C GLN A 128 0.86 -22.30 -0.89
N ASP A 129 -0.43 -22.11 -1.11
CA ASP A 129 -1.15 -22.69 -2.26
C ASP A 129 -0.59 -22.14 -3.59
N LEU A 130 -0.22 -20.88 -3.63
CA LEU A 130 0.41 -20.22 -4.77
C LEU A 130 1.91 -20.49 -4.90
N LYS A 131 2.49 -21.31 -4.01
CA LYS A 131 3.93 -21.63 -3.95
C LYS A 131 4.81 -20.37 -3.85
N ARG A 132 4.33 -19.39 -3.10
CA ARG A 132 5.06 -18.17 -2.77
C ARG A 132 5.96 -18.42 -1.57
N PRO A 133 6.94 -17.54 -1.30
CA PRO A 133 7.68 -17.53 -0.03
C PRO A 133 6.73 -17.48 1.17
N LEU A 134 7.24 -17.82 2.36
CA LEU A 134 6.51 -17.55 3.61
C LEU A 134 6.10 -16.07 3.65
N LEU A 135 4.94 -15.80 4.22
CA LEU A 135 4.38 -14.45 4.17
C LEU A 135 5.31 -13.43 4.83
N GLU A 136 5.92 -13.80 5.93
CA GLU A 136 6.90 -13.01 6.66
C GLU A 136 8.15 -12.68 5.82
N ASP A 137 8.62 -13.64 5.01
CA ASP A 137 9.74 -13.42 4.09
C ASP A 137 9.33 -12.57 2.88
N LEU A 138 8.10 -12.74 2.40
CA LEU A 138 7.58 -11.99 1.26
C LEU A 138 7.52 -10.49 1.56
N ILE A 139 7.12 -10.11 2.78
CA ILE A 139 6.95 -8.70 3.16
C ILE A 139 8.22 -8.05 3.70
N LYS A 140 9.17 -8.85 4.20
CA LYS A 140 10.29 -8.46 5.07
C LYS A 140 10.94 -7.10 4.78
N ASN A 141 11.28 -6.83 3.51
CA ASN A 141 11.99 -5.62 3.12
C ASN A 141 11.13 -4.66 2.29
N ASN A 142 9.90 -5.03 1.97
CA ASN A 142 9.15 -4.41 0.90
C ASN A 142 7.78 -3.88 1.33
N VAL A 143 7.12 -4.51 2.32
CA VAL A 143 5.76 -4.12 2.71
C VAL A 143 5.73 -3.83 4.20
N PHE A 144 5.28 -2.63 4.54
CA PHE A 144 5.17 -2.12 5.90
C PHE A 144 3.72 -1.76 6.18
N PHE A 145 3.34 -1.79 7.46
CA PHE A 145 2.01 -1.42 7.94
C PHE A 145 2.14 -0.31 8.96
N ASP A 146 1.12 0.53 9.09
CA ASP A 146 1.10 1.54 10.14
C ASP A 146 0.14 1.17 11.29
N THR A 147 0.18 1.94 12.36
CA THR A 147 -0.68 1.76 13.54
C THR A 147 -1.96 2.60 13.50
N CYS A 148 -2.39 3.10 12.33
CA CYS A 148 -3.59 3.93 12.16
C CYS A 148 -4.87 3.09 12.24
N VAL A 149 -5.17 2.49 13.38
CA VAL A 149 -6.27 1.51 13.54
C VAL A 149 -7.42 2.06 14.40
N TYR A 150 -7.22 3.17 15.15
CA TYR A 150 -8.19 3.80 16.08
C TYR A 150 -8.71 2.88 17.21
N HIS A 151 -8.09 1.74 17.46
CA HIS A 151 -8.63 0.73 18.35
C HIS A 151 -7.51 -0.12 18.93
N GLN A 152 -7.30 -0.04 20.26
CA GLN A 152 -6.17 -0.71 20.91
C GLN A 152 -6.13 -2.23 20.64
N PRO A 153 -7.23 -3.00 20.74
CA PRO A 153 -7.20 -4.43 20.39
C PRO A 153 -6.79 -4.71 18.94
N GLY A 154 -7.08 -3.80 18.00
CA GLY A 154 -6.62 -3.90 16.62
C GLY A 154 -5.13 -3.67 16.48
N ILE A 155 -4.57 -2.70 17.21
CA ILE A 155 -3.12 -2.45 17.29
C ILE A 155 -2.43 -3.66 17.93
N ASP A 156 -2.97 -4.20 19.01
CA ASP A 156 -2.42 -5.38 19.69
C ASP A 156 -2.38 -6.60 18.75
N LEU A 157 -3.42 -6.79 17.94
CA LEU A 157 -3.45 -7.85 16.94
C LEU A 157 -2.40 -7.62 15.84
N LEU A 158 -2.29 -6.40 15.32
CA LEU A 158 -1.27 -6.04 14.33
C LEU A 158 0.13 -6.39 14.82
N LEU A 159 0.49 -5.92 16.02
CA LEU A 159 1.80 -6.16 16.63
C LEU A 159 2.06 -7.64 16.98
N LYS A 160 0.99 -8.44 17.13
CA LYS A 160 1.11 -9.87 17.42
C LYS A 160 1.36 -10.71 16.15
N VAL A 161 0.83 -10.32 15.01
CA VAL A 161 0.84 -11.15 13.80
C VAL A 161 1.82 -10.68 12.74
N VAL A 162 2.06 -9.37 12.64
CA VAL A 162 3.01 -8.80 11.69
C VAL A 162 4.39 -8.68 12.36
N PRO A 163 5.49 -9.03 11.67
CA PRO A 163 6.84 -8.80 12.21
C PRO A 163 7.03 -7.33 12.58
N LEU A 164 7.57 -7.05 13.77
CA LEU A 164 7.70 -5.69 14.31
C LEU A 164 8.53 -4.76 13.42
N ASP A 165 9.52 -5.29 12.71
CA ASP A 165 10.34 -4.55 11.75
C ASP A 165 9.53 -4.04 10.55
N ASN A 166 8.32 -4.57 10.35
CA ASN A 166 7.40 -4.17 9.29
C ASN A 166 6.24 -3.28 9.78
N VAL A 167 6.28 -2.81 11.03
CA VAL A 167 5.27 -1.93 11.60
C VAL A 167 5.84 -0.55 11.86
N LEU A 168 5.15 0.48 11.35
CA LEU A 168 5.50 1.88 11.50
C LEU A 168 4.49 2.58 12.41
N PHE A 169 4.95 3.60 13.13
CA PHE A 169 4.02 4.42 13.90
C PHE A 169 3.26 5.39 12.98
N GLY A 170 1.93 5.37 13.07
CA GLY A 170 1.03 6.35 12.48
C GLY A 170 -0.12 6.62 13.44
N SER A 171 -0.47 7.91 13.64
CA SER A 171 -1.55 8.31 14.54
C SER A 171 -2.86 8.66 13.84
N GLU A 172 -2.78 8.94 12.54
CA GLU A 172 -3.90 9.46 11.74
C GLU A 172 -4.61 10.67 12.40
N MET A 173 -3.85 11.49 13.11
CA MET A 173 -4.37 12.61 13.91
C MET A 173 -5.26 13.59 13.11
N VAL A 174 -5.02 13.72 11.82
CA VAL A 174 -5.82 14.54 10.88
C VAL A 174 -6.70 13.67 9.98
N GLY A 175 -6.97 12.44 10.38
CA GLY A 175 -7.77 11.48 9.61
C GLY A 175 -9.25 11.85 9.52
N ALA A 176 -9.97 11.14 8.66
CA ALA A 176 -11.38 11.40 8.35
C ALA A 176 -12.36 10.94 9.44
N VAL A 177 -11.91 10.12 10.39
CA VAL A 177 -12.70 9.59 11.50
C VAL A 177 -12.03 9.95 12.81
N ARG A 178 -12.81 10.28 13.84
CA ARG A 178 -12.28 10.47 15.20
C ARG A 178 -12.32 9.13 15.94
N GLY A 179 -11.18 8.70 16.47
CA GLY A 179 -11.14 7.62 17.45
C GLY A 179 -11.93 7.99 18.71
N ILE A 180 -12.53 7.01 19.36
CA ILE A 180 -13.40 7.22 20.53
C ILE A 180 -12.77 6.59 21.77
N ASP A 181 -11.69 5.86 21.66
CA ASP A 181 -11.03 5.15 22.77
C ASP A 181 -9.97 6.01 23.47
#